data_ed3ed5bd0bef14a2c91adc6bbe57d096
#
_entry.id   ed3ed5bd0bef14a2c91adc6bbe57d096
#
_cell.length_a   1.000
_cell.length_b   1.000
_cell.length_c   1.000
_cell.angle_alpha   90.00
_cell.angle_beta   90.00
_cell.angle_gamma   90.00
#
_symmetry.space_group_name_H-M   'P 1'
#
loop_
_entity.id
_entity.type
_entity.pdbx_description
1 polymer ?
#
loop_
_entity_poly.entity_id
_entity_poly.type
_entity_poly.pdbx_seq_one_letter_code
_entity_poly.pdbx_strand_id
1 'polypeptide(L)'
;MPKSRLWSGVNAPLSSEITDRELFESRRQWLRRAANGVTALSASTWASREAFAQTTGATEKPGKLARLATVPSKVPGAVVMEKATAYKDASSYNNFYEFGTDKADPAVNAHTLKTSPWTVEVEGLVQKPGKFALEDLLKLSPMEERIYRLRCVEDWSMVSPWVGYSLAQLIAKVQPLGSAKYVEFVSLADPKTMPFVGSRILDWPYVEALRLDEALHPLTLLSFGMYGEVLPNQNGAPVRLVVPWKYGFKSAKSIVKIRFTEKQPATAWNKAAANEYGFYSNVNQLVDHPRWSQATERRIGEDGLFAKKRKTLMFNGYEAQVGQLYAGMDLKANF
;
A
#
# COMPACT_ATOMS: atom_id res chain seq x y z
N MET A 1 41.36 -14.13 -16.33
CA MET A 1 40.06 -13.45 -16.52
C MET A 1 39.02 -14.49 -16.94
N PRO A 2 38.06 -14.88 -16.09
CA PRO A 2 36.97 -15.72 -16.52
C PRO A 2 35.77 -14.81 -16.90
N LYS A 3 35.28 -15.00 -18.12
CA LYS A 3 34.06 -14.39 -18.63
C LYS A 3 32.86 -14.97 -17.90
N SER A 4 32.10 -14.12 -17.18
CA SER A 4 30.79 -14.46 -16.65
C SER A 4 29.82 -14.72 -17.79
N ARG A 5 29.21 -15.90 -17.80
CA ARG A 5 28.15 -16.26 -18.75
C ARG A 5 26.88 -15.47 -18.41
N LEU A 6 26.44 -14.70 -19.36
CA LEU A 6 25.15 -14.02 -19.38
C LEU A 6 24.00 -15.05 -19.42
N TRP A 7 23.01 -14.78 -18.63
CA TRP A 7 21.72 -15.47 -18.62
C TRP A 7 21.02 -15.34 -19.97
N SER A 8 20.73 -16.45 -20.63
CA SER A 8 19.86 -16.50 -21.78
C SER A 8 18.55 -17.19 -21.37
N GLY A 9 17.61 -16.38 -20.85
CA GLY A 9 16.23 -16.79 -20.62
C GLY A 9 15.31 -15.83 -21.37
N VAL A 10 14.49 -16.37 -22.27
CA VAL A 10 13.46 -15.64 -23.02
C VAL A 10 12.48 -15.07 -21.99
N ASN A 11 12.35 -13.73 -21.92
CA ASN A 11 11.49 -12.89 -21.06
C ASN A 11 12.12 -12.31 -19.77
N ALA A 12 13.43 -12.16 -19.68
CA ALA A 12 13.98 -11.27 -18.67
C ALA A 12 13.78 -9.81 -19.13
N PRO A 13 13.32 -8.88 -18.26
CA PRO A 13 13.24 -7.45 -18.60
C PRO A 13 14.63 -6.96 -19.02
N LEU A 14 14.69 -6.16 -20.07
CA LEU A 14 15.94 -5.55 -20.53
C LEU A 14 16.46 -4.62 -19.41
N SER A 15 17.79 -4.57 -19.23
CA SER A 15 18.42 -3.74 -18.19
C SER A 15 18.09 -2.25 -18.29
N SER A 16 17.57 -1.79 -19.42
CA SER A 16 17.01 -0.44 -19.64
C SER A 16 15.60 -0.26 -19.06
N GLU A 17 14.92 -1.31 -18.66
CA GLU A 17 13.56 -1.30 -18.09
C GLU A 17 13.57 -1.34 -16.55
N ILE A 18 14.72 -1.60 -15.96
CA ILE A 18 14.97 -1.49 -14.53
C ILE A 18 15.63 -0.13 -14.33
N THR A 19 15.13 0.69 -13.42
CA THR A 19 15.77 2.00 -13.09
C THR A 19 17.27 1.80 -12.96
N ASP A 20 18.04 2.37 -13.88
CA ASP A 20 19.47 2.15 -13.99
C ASP A 20 20.15 2.42 -12.63
N ARG A 21 21.03 1.51 -12.23
CA ARG A 21 21.79 1.62 -11.00
C ARG A 21 22.51 2.96 -10.88
N GLU A 22 23.02 3.50 -11.98
CA GLU A 22 23.65 4.83 -12.03
C GLU A 22 22.64 5.95 -11.78
N LEU A 23 21.41 5.86 -12.25
CA LEU A 23 20.34 6.82 -11.95
C LEU A 23 19.93 6.77 -10.49
N PHE A 24 19.91 5.58 -9.90
CA PHE A 24 19.62 5.41 -8.47
C PHE A 24 20.79 5.89 -7.59
N GLU A 25 22.03 5.59 -7.96
CA GLU A 25 23.22 6.05 -7.24
C GLU A 25 23.51 7.55 -7.49
N SER A 26 23.19 8.09 -8.68
CA SER A 26 23.35 9.52 -8.97
C SER A 26 22.36 10.39 -8.19
N ARG A 27 21.12 9.96 -7.97
CA ARG A 27 20.18 10.62 -7.03
C ARG A 27 20.77 10.73 -5.61
N ARG A 28 21.36 9.64 -5.14
CA ARG A 28 22.01 9.62 -3.81
C ARG A 28 23.28 10.46 -3.74
N GLN A 29 24.05 10.51 -4.83
CA GLN A 29 25.24 11.36 -4.95
C GLN A 29 24.86 12.82 -5.19
N TRP A 30 23.80 13.10 -5.95
CA TRP A 30 23.30 14.45 -6.16
C TRP A 30 22.76 15.04 -4.85
N LEU A 31 22.01 14.27 -4.06
CA LEU A 31 21.57 14.67 -2.73
C LEU A 31 22.75 14.90 -1.76
N ARG A 32 23.81 14.09 -1.84
CA ARG A 32 25.04 14.28 -1.06
C ARG A 32 25.85 15.50 -1.52
N ARG A 33 25.92 15.77 -2.82
CA ARG A 33 26.61 16.94 -3.39
C ARG A 33 25.81 18.23 -3.19
N ALA A 34 24.49 18.18 -3.25
CA ALA A 34 23.62 19.29 -2.86
C ALA A 34 23.77 19.63 -1.36
N ALA A 35 23.95 18.63 -0.50
CA ALA A 35 24.21 18.85 0.93
C ALA A 35 25.59 19.46 1.21
N ASN A 36 26.61 19.19 0.38
CA ASN A 36 27.97 19.68 0.57
C ASN A 36 28.31 20.97 -0.20
N GLY A 37 27.45 21.41 -1.12
CA GLY A 37 27.67 22.59 -1.98
C GLY A 37 26.93 23.86 -1.56
N VAL A 38 26.13 23.85 -0.52
CA VAL A 38 25.25 24.95 -0.12
C VAL A 38 25.48 25.37 1.34
N THR A 39 26.72 25.67 1.69
CA THR A 39 27.01 26.20 3.04
C THR A 39 27.10 27.74 3.10
N ALA A 40 26.83 28.47 2.02
CA ALA A 40 26.98 29.93 2.05
C ALA A 40 25.75 30.76 1.58
N LEU A 41 24.75 30.19 0.94
CA LEU A 41 23.58 30.98 0.44
C LEU A 41 22.20 30.48 0.89
N SER A 42 22.09 29.44 1.70
CA SER A 42 20.79 28.84 2.06
C SER A 42 20.32 29.11 3.50
N ALA A 43 21.07 29.84 4.30
CA ALA A 43 20.61 30.22 5.65
C ALA A 43 19.35 31.13 5.61
N SER A 44 19.22 31.98 4.60
CA SER A 44 18.07 32.89 4.47
C SER A 44 16.82 32.25 3.88
N THR A 45 16.99 31.28 2.96
CA THR A 45 15.86 30.56 2.35
C THR A 45 15.34 29.41 3.24
N TRP A 46 16.19 28.87 4.09
CA TRP A 46 15.79 27.81 5.06
C TRP A 46 15.00 28.41 6.23
N ALA A 47 15.47 29.56 6.77
CA ALA A 47 14.74 30.29 7.81
C ALA A 47 13.34 30.75 7.35
N SER A 48 13.19 31.16 6.08
CA SER A 48 11.89 31.52 5.54
C SER A 48 10.97 30.29 5.32
N ARG A 49 11.50 29.12 5.05
CA ARG A 49 10.72 27.89 4.88
C ARG A 49 10.29 27.30 6.23
N GLU A 50 11.13 27.37 7.27
CA GLU A 50 10.75 27.00 8.64
C GLU A 50 9.81 28.01 9.28
N ALA A 51 9.97 29.32 9.02
CA ALA A 51 9.03 30.33 9.46
C ALA A 51 7.65 30.17 8.79
N PHE A 52 7.61 29.77 7.51
CA PHE A 52 6.35 29.44 6.82
C PHE A 52 5.71 28.15 7.37
N ALA A 53 6.52 27.14 7.76
CA ALA A 53 6.03 25.90 8.37
C ALA A 53 5.57 26.11 9.83
N GLN A 54 6.14 27.07 10.54
CA GLN A 54 5.75 27.38 11.93
C GLN A 54 4.53 28.29 12.02
N THR A 55 4.24 29.10 11.00
CA THR A 55 3.02 29.93 10.95
C THR A 55 1.79 29.19 10.45
N THR A 56 1.93 27.99 9.88
CA THR A 56 0.81 27.11 9.50
C THR A 56 0.69 25.92 10.44
N GLY A 57 0.95 26.09 11.71
CA GLY A 57 0.75 25.10 12.78
C GLY A 57 -0.70 24.80 13.12
N ALA A 58 -1.63 25.04 12.21
CA ALA A 58 -2.93 24.42 12.19
C ALA A 58 -2.81 23.11 11.42
N THR A 59 -3.10 21.98 12.04
CA THR A 59 -3.53 20.76 11.39
C THR A 59 -4.67 21.12 10.44
N GLU A 60 -4.37 21.51 9.20
CA GLU A 60 -5.37 21.60 8.16
C GLU A 60 -5.88 20.18 7.93
N LYS A 61 -6.91 19.83 8.70
CA LYS A 61 -7.83 18.80 8.24
C LYS A 61 -8.37 19.35 6.93
N PRO A 62 -8.23 18.64 5.83
CA PRO A 62 -8.88 19.04 4.60
C PRO A 62 -10.40 18.89 4.84
N GLY A 63 -11.03 19.89 5.35
CA GLY A 63 -12.45 19.95 5.59
C GLY A 63 -13.24 20.05 4.31
N LYS A 64 -13.01 19.15 3.35
CA LYS A 64 -13.63 19.17 2.02
C LYS A 64 -14.14 17.79 1.57
N LEU A 65 -13.76 16.70 2.23
CA LEU A 65 -14.28 15.37 1.90
C LEU A 65 -15.44 15.00 2.81
N ALA A 66 -16.37 14.19 2.28
CA ALA A 66 -17.52 13.74 3.06
C ALA A 66 -17.07 12.91 4.26
N ARG A 67 -17.64 13.21 5.43
CA ARG A 67 -17.38 12.44 6.64
C ARG A 67 -18.08 11.10 6.59
N LEU A 68 -17.42 10.09 7.18
CA LEU A 68 -17.99 8.77 7.40
C LEU A 68 -18.28 8.59 8.90
N ALA A 69 -19.50 8.26 9.23
CA ALA A 69 -19.87 7.88 10.59
C ALA A 69 -19.21 6.53 10.93
N THR A 70 -18.58 6.47 12.12
CA THR A 70 -17.87 5.27 12.57
C THR A 70 -18.28 4.86 13.96
N VAL A 71 -18.11 3.57 14.26
CA VAL A 71 -18.19 3.01 15.61
C VAL A 71 -16.76 2.59 16.04
N PRO A 72 -16.46 2.57 17.35
CA PRO A 72 -15.19 2.06 17.86
C PRO A 72 -14.99 0.59 17.48
N SER A 73 -13.82 0.23 16.97
CA SER A 73 -13.49 -1.16 16.69
C SER A 73 -13.26 -1.94 17.97
N LYS A 74 -13.79 -3.16 18.02
CA LYS A 74 -13.57 -4.13 19.12
C LYS A 74 -12.55 -5.21 18.72
N VAL A 75 -12.00 -5.15 17.51
CA VAL A 75 -11.06 -6.16 17.00
C VAL A 75 -9.71 -5.98 17.69
N PRO A 76 -9.14 -7.02 18.33
CA PRO A 76 -7.80 -6.93 18.90
C PRO A 76 -6.75 -6.54 17.86
N GLY A 77 -5.94 -5.53 18.18
CA GLY A 77 -4.94 -4.97 17.26
C GLY A 77 -5.49 -3.96 16.24
N ALA A 78 -6.78 -3.66 16.25
CA ALA A 78 -7.36 -2.67 15.33
C ALA A 78 -6.93 -1.22 15.62
N VAL A 79 -6.42 -0.96 16.81
CA VAL A 79 -5.97 0.38 17.22
C VAL A 79 -4.57 0.28 17.82
N VAL A 80 -3.58 0.86 17.14
CA VAL A 80 -2.25 1.06 17.72
C VAL A 80 -2.18 2.40 18.44
N MET A 81 -1.43 2.43 19.56
CA MET A 81 -1.30 3.63 20.42
C MET A 81 -0.19 4.58 19.96
N GLU A 82 0.30 4.41 18.74
CA GLU A 82 1.31 5.30 18.16
C GLU A 82 0.65 6.56 17.58
N LYS A 83 1.41 7.65 17.58
CA LYS A 83 0.96 8.91 16.94
C LYS A 83 0.67 8.67 15.45
N ALA A 84 -0.51 9.05 15.01
CA ALA A 84 -0.87 9.00 13.60
C ALA A 84 0.02 9.95 12.79
N THR A 85 0.41 9.50 11.59
CA THR A 85 1.09 10.34 10.59
C THR A 85 0.18 11.52 10.24
N ALA A 86 0.75 12.70 10.02
CA ALA A 86 -0.05 13.85 9.65
C ALA A 86 -0.81 13.57 8.33
N TYR A 87 -2.05 14.03 8.23
CA TYR A 87 -2.87 13.81 7.03
C TYR A 87 -2.16 14.25 5.74
N LYS A 88 -1.52 15.42 5.78
CA LYS A 88 -0.75 15.96 4.65
C LYS A 88 0.28 14.94 4.15
N ASP A 89 1.04 14.34 5.04
CA ASP A 89 2.08 13.37 4.67
C ASP A 89 1.46 12.07 4.17
N ALA A 90 0.42 11.56 4.85
CA ALA A 90 -0.27 10.33 4.44
C ALA A 90 -1.01 10.47 3.09
N SER A 91 -1.43 11.68 2.72
CA SER A 91 -2.15 11.94 1.47
C SER A 91 -1.27 12.44 0.32
N SER A 92 0.00 12.78 0.57
CA SER A 92 0.92 13.28 -0.47
C SER A 92 2.15 12.39 -0.71
N TYR A 93 2.34 11.33 0.08
CA TYR A 93 3.44 10.39 -0.05
C TYR A 93 2.89 8.99 -0.33
N ASN A 94 2.65 8.68 -1.61
CA ASN A 94 1.91 7.49 -2.02
C ASN A 94 2.67 6.68 -3.07
N ASN A 95 2.43 5.37 -3.07
CA ASN A 95 2.72 4.48 -4.19
C ASN A 95 1.38 4.11 -4.84
N PHE A 96 1.05 4.74 -5.97
CA PHE A 96 -0.12 4.42 -6.76
C PHE A 96 0.28 4.56 -8.24
N TYR A 97 0.85 3.49 -8.77
CA TYR A 97 1.59 3.47 -10.03
C TYR A 97 0.75 3.81 -11.25
N GLU A 98 -0.56 3.65 -11.16
CA GLU A 98 -1.51 4.10 -12.18
C GLU A 98 -1.49 5.63 -12.38
N PHE A 99 -0.96 6.38 -11.38
CA PHE A 99 -0.86 7.85 -11.41
C PHE A 99 0.57 8.38 -11.45
N GLY A 100 1.57 7.51 -11.47
CA GLY A 100 2.98 7.89 -11.55
C GLY A 100 3.88 7.10 -10.62
N THR A 101 5.18 7.28 -10.78
CA THR A 101 6.21 6.50 -10.08
C THR A 101 6.83 7.23 -8.91
N ASP A 102 6.78 8.56 -8.89
CA ASP A 102 7.23 9.35 -7.75
C ASP A 102 6.15 9.39 -6.65
N LYS A 103 6.58 9.53 -5.40
CA LYS A 103 5.67 9.52 -4.23
C LYS A 103 4.65 10.67 -4.24
N ALA A 104 4.97 11.77 -4.90
CA ALA A 104 4.09 12.92 -5.03
C ALA A 104 3.14 12.84 -6.23
N ASP A 105 3.46 12.02 -7.24
CA ASP A 105 2.68 11.93 -8.48
C ASP A 105 1.20 11.60 -8.25
N PRO A 106 0.83 10.64 -7.38
CA PRO A 106 -0.57 10.35 -7.16
C PRO A 106 -1.36 11.52 -6.58
N ALA A 107 -0.75 12.32 -5.70
CA ALA A 107 -1.42 13.50 -5.13
C ALA A 107 -1.68 14.58 -6.19
N VAL A 108 -0.82 14.67 -7.21
CA VAL A 108 -0.95 15.60 -8.33
C VAL A 108 -1.94 15.08 -9.38
N ASN A 109 -1.84 13.81 -9.75
CA ASN A 109 -2.51 13.25 -10.93
C ASN A 109 -3.86 12.60 -10.64
N ALA A 110 -4.12 12.13 -9.41
CA ALA A 110 -5.32 11.34 -9.12
C ALA A 110 -6.63 12.14 -9.10
N HIS A 111 -6.58 13.46 -9.28
CA HIS A 111 -7.79 14.29 -9.43
C HIS A 111 -8.65 13.87 -10.63
N THR A 112 -8.08 13.20 -11.62
CA THR A 112 -8.77 12.68 -12.79
C THR A 112 -9.60 11.42 -12.52
N LEU A 113 -9.34 10.71 -11.41
CA LEU A 113 -10.07 9.49 -11.03
C LEU A 113 -11.54 9.80 -10.72
N LYS A 114 -12.43 9.12 -11.43
CA LYS A 114 -13.87 9.19 -11.18
C LYS A 114 -14.27 8.09 -10.20
N THR A 115 -14.71 8.47 -9.01
CA THR A 115 -15.07 7.54 -7.93
C THR A 115 -16.58 7.29 -7.81
N SER A 116 -17.39 7.92 -8.67
CA SER A 116 -18.85 7.73 -8.73
C SER A 116 -19.31 7.89 -10.18
N PRO A 117 -20.23 7.01 -10.68
CA PRO A 117 -20.66 5.77 -10.03
C PRO A 117 -19.52 4.74 -9.93
N TRP A 118 -19.55 3.87 -8.90
CA TRP A 118 -18.55 2.82 -8.74
C TRP A 118 -19.21 1.48 -8.41
N THR A 119 -18.69 0.42 -9.02
CA THR A 119 -19.18 -0.94 -8.82
C THR A 119 -17.99 -1.88 -8.60
N VAL A 120 -18.12 -2.78 -7.63
CA VAL A 120 -17.19 -3.89 -7.41
C VAL A 120 -17.88 -5.18 -7.83
N GLU A 121 -17.32 -5.88 -8.82
CA GLU A 121 -17.78 -7.19 -9.24
C GLU A 121 -17.17 -8.27 -8.35
N VAL A 122 -17.99 -9.17 -7.80
CA VAL A 122 -17.53 -10.34 -7.05
C VAL A 122 -17.87 -11.60 -7.84
N GLU A 123 -16.87 -12.43 -8.14
CA GLU A 123 -17.01 -13.59 -9.03
C GLU A 123 -16.14 -14.78 -8.59
N GLY A 124 -16.15 -15.84 -9.38
CA GLY A 124 -15.35 -17.04 -9.16
C GLY A 124 -16.03 -18.04 -8.23
N LEU A 125 -15.28 -18.65 -7.33
CA LEU A 125 -15.75 -19.75 -6.46
C LEU A 125 -16.58 -19.23 -5.28
N VAL A 126 -17.73 -18.63 -5.56
CA VAL A 126 -18.73 -18.14 -4.59
C VAL A 126 -20.13 -18.60 -4.95
N GLN A 127 -21.00 -18.76 -3.96
CA GLN A 127 -22.41 -19.12 -4.18
C GLN A 127 -23.24 -17.93 -4.68
N LYS A 128 -22.87 -16.71 -4.29
CA LYS A 128 -23.60 -15.48 -4.58
C LYS A 128 -22.72 -14.46 -5.29
N PRO A 129 -22.32 -14.73 -6.54
CA PRO A 129 -21.61 -13.73 -7.34
C PRO A 129 -22.52 -12.53 -7.63
N GLY A 130 -21.92 -11.38 -7.92
CA GLY A 130 -22.71 -10.20 -8.28
C GLY A 130 -21.91 -8.92 -8.39
N LYS A 131 -22.59 -7.87 -8.80
CA LYS A 131 -22.06 -6.50 -8.86
C LYS A 131 -22.63 -5.70 -7.70
N PHE A 132 -21.76 -5.18 -6.89
CA PHE A 132 -22.10 -4.38 -5.70
C PHE A 132 -21.82 -2.92 -6.01
N ALA A 133 -22.83 -2.08 -6.01
CA ALA A 133 -22.64 -0.64 -6.06
C ALA A 133 -21.91 -0.16 -4.79
N LEU A 134 -21.19 0.93 -4.89
CA LEU A 134 -20.46 1.50 -3.74
C LEU A 134 -21.41 1.75 -2.56
N GLU A 135 -22.62 2.25 -2.85
CA GLU A 135 -23.66 2.56 -1.87
C GLU A 135 -24.14 1.31 -1.10
N ASP A 136 -24.17 0.15 -1.77
CA ASP A 136 -24.49 -1.13 -1.13
C ASP A 136 -23.35 -1.62 -0.24
N LEU A 137 -22.10 -1.45 -0.69
CA LEU A 137 -20.92 -1.78 0.11
C LEU A 137 -20.85 -0.89 1.35
N LEU A 138 -21.13 0.41 1.24
CA LEU A 138 -21.11 1.34 2.38
C LEU A 138 -22.15 0.99 3.46
N LYS A 139 -23.23 0.29 3.10
CA LYS A 139 -24.32 -0.14 4.00
C LYS A 139 -24.16 -1.57 4.52
N LEU A 140 -23.20 -2.33 4.00
CA LEU A 140 -23.09 -3.77 4.26
C LEU A 140 -22.80 -4.08 5.73
N SER A 141 -22.01 -3.25 6.41
CA SER A 141 -21.66 -3.38 7.81
C SER A 141 -21.39 -2.00 8.42
N PRO A 142 -21.55 -1.83 9.74
CA PRO A 142 -21.11 -0.61 10.41
C PRO A 142 -19.63 -0.32 10.14
N MET A 143 -19.33 0.94 9.80
CA MET A 143 -17.96 1.38 9.59
C MET A 143 -17.25 1.54 10.93
N GLU A 144 -16.03 1.06 11.00
CA GLU A 144 -15.14 1.20 12.16
C GLU A 144 -13.98 2.11 11.80
N GLU A 145 -13.51 2.92 12.75
CA GLU A 145 -12.19 3.54 12.64
C GLU A 145 -11.13 2.58 13.18
N ARG A 146 -10.09 2.35 12.41
CA ARG A 146 -8.97 1.48 12.75
C ARG A 146 -7.65 2.19 12.52
N ILE A 147 -6.81 2.27 13.53
CA ILE A 147 -5.51 2.92 13.45
C ILE A 147 -4.44 1.86 13.24
N TYR A 148 -3.94 1.77 12.02
CA TYR A 148 -2.98 0.74 11.61
C TYR A 148 -1.60 1.30 11.31
N ARG A 149 -0.56 0.51 11.64
CA ARG A 149 0.75 0.66 11.02
C ARG A 149 0.65 0.25 9.55
N LEU A 150 1.32 1.00 8.70
CA LEU A 150 1.56 0.66 7.30
C LEU A 150 3.07 0.63 7.10
N ARG A 151 3.58 -0.45 6.50
CA ARG A 151 5.00 -0.63 6.18
C ARG A 151 5.15 -0.87 4.68
N CYS A 152 5.90 0.00 4.02
CA CYS A 152 6.27 -0.20 2.64
C CYS A 152 7.51 -1.08 2.53
N VAL A 153 7.59 -1.91 1.49
CA VAL A 153 8.80 -2.67 1.17
C VAL A 153 10.03 -1.76 0.97
N GLU A 154 9.84 -0.51 0.61
CA GLU A 154 10.87 0.53 0.40
C GLU A 154 11.39 1.17 1.71
N ASP A 155 11.34 0.46 2.83
CA ASP A 155 11.89 0.80 4.14
C ASP A 155 11.28 2.06 4.83
N TRP A 156 10.06 2.47 4.47
CA TRP A 156 9.34 3.54 5.15
C TRP A 156 8.00 3.08 5.72
N SER A 157 7.49 3.79 6.70
CA SER A 157 6.26 3.45 7.40
C SER A 157 5.42 4.66 7.77
N MET A 158 4.14 4.41 8.01
CA MET A 158 3.13 5.35 8.50
C MET A 158 2.27 4.71 9.58
N VAL A 159 1.55 5.53 10.32
CA VAL A 159 0.40 5.13 11.14
C VAL A 159 -0.80 5.92 10.63
N SER A 160 -1.81 5.22 10.15
CA SER A 160 -2.96 5.87 9.52
C SER A 160 -4.27 5.38 10.10
N PRO A 161 -5.20 6.28 10.47
CA PRO A 161 -6.57 5.93 10.82
C PRO A 161 -7.37 5.68 9.54
N TRP A 162 -7.84 4.46 9.39
CA TRP A 162 -8.66 3.99 8.28
C TRP A 162 -10.11 3.86 8.70
N VAL A 163 -11.04 4.05 7.76
CA VAL A 163 -12.48 3.85 7.97
C VAL A 163 -12.98 2.75 7.05
N GLY A 164 -13.56 1.71 7.63
CA GLY A 164 -14.06 0.55 6.88
C GLY A 164 -14.57 -0.55 7.80
N TYR A 165 -14.69 -1.75 7.26
CA TYR A 165 -15.07 -2.94 8.03
C TYR A 165 -14.23 -4.15 7.58
N SER A 166 -14.20 -5.21 8.41
CA SER A 166 -13.49 -6.43 8.04
C SER A 166 -13.99 -6.99 6.71
N LEU A 167 -13.06 -7.30 5.80
CA LEU A 167 -13.38 -7.94 4.51
C LEU A 167 -14.23 -9.21 4.68
N ALA A 168 -14.11 -9.89 5.82
CA ALA A 168 -14.92 -11.06 6.16
C ALA A 168 -16.44 -10.80 6.07
N GLN A 169 -16.92 -9.55 6.24
CA GLN A 169 -18.33 -9.20 6.09
C GLN A 169 -18.81 -9.38 4.64
N LEU A 170 -18.01 -8.92 3.67
CA LEU A 170 -18.31 -9.13 2.25
C LEU A 170 -18.15 -10.60 1.87
N ILE A 171 -17.13 -11.27 2.39
CA ILE A 171 -16.90 -12.71 2.15
C ILE A 171 -18.09 -13.53 2.65
N ALA A 172 -18.60 -13.25 3.84
CA ALA A 172 -19.82 -13.90 4.37
C ALA A 172 -21.06 -13.67 3.50
N LYS A 173 -21.19 -12.46 2.91
CA LYS A 173 -22.31 -12.12 2.01
C LYS A 173 -22.30 -12.94 0.73
N VAL A 174 -21.10 -13.16 0.14
CA VAL A 174 -20.96 -13.86 -1.15
C VAL A 174 -20.79 -15.37 -1.02
N GLN A 175 -20.52 -15.88 0.17
CA GLN A 175 -20.49 -17.32 0.51
C GLN A 175 -19.52 -18.10 -0.39
N PRO A 176 -18.19 -18.10 -0.09
CA PRO A 176 -17.22 -18.87 -0.84
C PRO A 176 -17.55 -20.36 -0.87
N LEU A 177 -17.30 -21.01 -2.01
CA LEU A 177 -17.37 -22.47 -2.12
C LEU A 177 -16.19 -23.12 -1.36
N GLY A 178 -16.35 -24.35 -0.92
CA GLY A 178 -15.32 -25.08 -0.19
C GLY A 178 -14.00 -25.28 -0.95
N SER A 179 -14.00 -25.12 -2.27
CA SER A 179 -12.80 -25.15 -3.13
C SER A 179 -12.06 -23.81 -3.21
N ALA A 180 -12.66 -22.70 -2.76
CA ALA A 180 -11.99 -21.41 -2.75
C ALA A 180 -10.84 -21.38 -1.73
N LYS A 181 -9.63 -21.08 -2.20
CA LYS A 181 -8.42 -21.01 -1.37
C LYS A 181 -7.79 -19.63 -1.34
N TYR A 182 -8.06 -18.83 -2.37
CA TYR A 182 -7.50 -17.47 -2.54
C TYR A 182 -8.58 -16.47 -2.93
N VAL A 183 -8.30 -15.21 -2.60
CA VAL A 183 -9.09 -14.05 -3.00
C VAL A 183 -8.19 -13.10 -3.77
N GLU A 184 -8.53 -12.87 -5.02
CA GLU A 184 -7.84 -11.95 -5.94
C GLU A 184 -8.57 -10.61 -5.97
N PHE A 185 -7.81 -9.51 -5.99
CA PHE A 185 -8.29 -8.14 -6.05
C PHE A 185 -7.74 -7.48 -7.31
N VAL A 186 -8.60 -6.92 -8.14
CA VAL A 186 -8.23 -6.23 -9.37
C VAL A 186 -8.55 -4.74 -9.22
N SER A 187 -7.53 -3.92 -9.43
CA SER A 187 -7.66 -2.45 -9.45
C SER A 187 -8.23 -1.96 -10.78
N LEU A 188 -8.85 -0.78 -10.77
CA LEU A 188 -9.20 -0.09 -12.00
C LEU A 188 -7.95 0.16 -12.84
N ALA A 189 -8.06 -0.05 -14.15
CA ALA A 189 -7.04 0.31 -15.13
C ALA A 189 -7.71 1.03 -16.31
N ASP A 190 -7.88 2.33 -16.16
CA ASP A 190 -8.48 3.20 -17.20
C ASP A 190 -7.46 4.25 -17.67
N PRO A 191 -6.87 4.09 -18.87
CA PRO A 191 -5.86 5.03 -19.37
C PRO A 191 -6.41 6.44 -19.62
N LYS A 192 -7.73 6.63 -19.63
CA LYS A 192 -8.34 7.96 -19.78
C LYS A 192 -8.28 8.78 -18.50
N THR A 193 -8.26 8.12 -17.35
CA THR A 193 -8.28 8.76 -16.03
C THR A 193 -7.05 8.44 -15.19
N MET A 194 -6.23 7.46 -15.62
CA MET A 194 -5.04 6.97 -14.94
C MET A 194 -3.86 7.01 -15.93
N PRO A 195 -3.07 8.10 -15.93
CA PRO A 195 -2.13 8.41 -17.02
C PRO A 195 -0.96 7.44 -17.17
N PHE A 196 -0.65 6.63 -16.16
CA PHE A 196 0.44 5.65 -16.21
C PHE A 196 -0.03 4.21 -16.51
N VAL A 197 -1.33 3.99 -16.60
CA VAL A 197 -1.88 2.71 -17.09
C VAL A 197 -1.45 2.50 -18.55
N GLY A 198 -0.89 1.32 -18.85
CA GLY A 198 -0.28 1.01 -20.14
C GLY A 198 1.22 1.30 -20.20
N SER A 199 1.82 1.88 -19.16
CA SER A 199 3.28 1.95 -19.03
C SER A 199 3.88 0.54 -18.86
N ARG A 200 5.18 0.37 -19.16
CA ARG A 200 5.88 -0.92 -19.07
C ARG A 200 6.34 -1.30 -17.66
N ILE A 201 5.94 -0.55 -16.64
CA ILE A 201 6.39 -0.76 -15.26
C ILE A 201 5.78 -2.02 -14.66
N LEU A 202 4.49 -2.26 -14.93
CA LEU A 202 3.73 -3.42 -14.45
C LEU A 202 2.80 -3.93 -15.56
N ASP A 203 2.37 -5.17 -15.44
CA ASP A 203 1.22 -5.68 -16.18
C ASP A 203 -0.06 -5.06 -15.60
N TRP A 204 -0.84 -4.44 -16.47
CA TRP A 204 -2.12 -3.83 -16.10
C TRP A 204 -3.30 -4.76 -16.43
N PRO A 205 -4.35 -4.77 -15.63
CA PRO A 205 -4.57 -4.02 -14.38
C PRO A 205 -3.67 -4.49 -13.25
N TYR A 206 -3.48 -3.64 -12.22
CA TYR A 206 -2.83 -4.05 -10.99
C TYR A 206 -3.65 -5.14 -10.29
N VAL A 207 -3.02 -6.24 -9.96
CA VAL A 207 -3.64 -7.40 -9.32
C VAL A 207 -2.89 -7.76 -8.04
N GLU A 208 -3.64 -7.97 -6.96
CA GLU A 208 -3.13 -8.54 -5.73
C GLU A 208 -4.00 -9.70 -5.24
N ALA A 209 -3.46 -10.51 -4.35
CA ALA A 209 -4.21 -11.64 -3.81
C ALA A 209 -3.80 -11.96 -2.36
N LEU A 210 -4.73 -12.59 -1.66
CA LEU A 210 -4.54 -13.14 -0.32
C LEU A 210 -4.97 -14.62 -0.32
N ARG A 211 -4.42 -15.41 0.61
CA ARG A 211 -5.09 -16.67 0.99
C ARG A 211 -6.45 -16.35 1.59
N LEU A 212 -7.38 -17.29 1.51
CA LEU A 212 -8.73 -17.07 2.04
C LEU A 212 -8.75 -16.84 3.56
N ASP A 213 -7.90 -17.51 4.32
CA ASP A 213 -7.75 -17.32 5.76
C ASP A 213 -7.19 -15.93 6.12
N GLU A 214 -6.24 -15.41 5.32
CA GLU A 214 -5.75 -14.03 5.45
C GLU A 214 -6.86 -13.01 5.13
N ALA A 215 -7.65 -13.27 4.08
CA ALA A 215 -8.78 -12.42 3.69
C ALA A 215 -9.91 -12.42 4.74
N LEU A 216 -10.13 -13.56 5.41
CA LEU A 216 -11.11 -13.73 6.49
C LEU A 216 -10.62 -13.16 7.84
N HIS A 217 -9.34 -12.89 7.98
CA HIS A 217 -8.80 -12.42 9.26
C HIS A 217 -9.43 -11.08 9.66
N PRO A 218 -9.84 -10.89 10.93
CA PRO A 218 -10.55 -9.68 11.36
C PRO A 218 -9.81 -8.36 11.08
N LEU A 219 -8.47 -8.38 11.04
CA LEU A 219 -7.65 -7.20 10.73
C LEU A 219 -7.57 -6.87 9.23
N THR A 220 -7.95 -7.78 8.33
CA THR A 220 -8.06 -7.48 6.90
C THR A 220 -9.23 -6.56 6.67
N LEU A 221 -8.95 -5.30 6.28
CA LEU A 221 -9.94 -4.25 6.19
C LEU A 221 -10.29 -3.95 4.73
N LEU A 222 -11.58 -3.91 4.43
CA LEU A 222 -12.10 -3.21 3.24
C LEU A 222 -12.36 -1.77 3.66
N SER A 223 -11.56 -0.84 3.14
CA SER A 223 -11.54 0.55 3.57
C SER A 223 -12.16 1.47 2.53
N PHE A 224 -12.97 2.41 3.00
CA PHE A 224 -13.69 3.43 2.23
C PHE A 224 -13.27 4.84 2.63
N GLY A 225 -12.51 4.98 3.73
CA GLY A 225 -12.11 6.26 4.24
C GLY A 225 -10.81 6.22 5.05
N MET A 226 -10.33 7.41 5.36
CA MET A 226 -9.23 7.63 6.28
C MET A 226 -9.40 8.99 6.99
N TYR A 227 -8.89 9.10 8.22
CA TYR A 227 -9.01 10.31 9.07
C TYR A 227 -10.47 10.78 9.25
N GLY A 228 -11.43 9.85 9.31
CA GLY A 228 -12.87 10.14 9.50
C GLY A 228 -13.62 10.61 8.25
N GLU A 229 -12.96 10.66 7.09
CA GLU A 229 -13.51 11.12 5.81
C GLU A 229 -13.38 10.04 4.73
N VAL A 230 -14.12 10.17 3.62
CA VAL A 230 -13.96 9.29 2.46
C VAL A 230 -12.50 9.32 1.96
N LEU A 231 -12.06 8.23 1.32
CA LEU A 231 -10.70 8.13 0.79
C LEU A 231 -10.42 9.25 -0.21
N PRO A 232 -9.27 9.95 -0.09
CA PRO A 232 -8.74 10.75 -1.18
C PRO A 232 -8.39 9.86 -2.38
N ASN A 233 -8.50 10.38 -3.58
CA ASN A 233 -8.23 9.63 -4.81
C ASN A 233 -6.85 8.97 -4.80
N GLN A 234 -5.80 9.72 -4.44
CA GLN A 234 -4.41 9.25 -4.37
C GLN A 234 -4.18 8.16 -3.32
N ASN A 235 -5.09 7.97 -2.38
CA ASN A 235 -5.03 6.92 -1.37
C ASN A 235 -5.83 5.67 -1.76
N GLY A 236 -6.32 5.58 -3.00
CA GLY A 236 -6.97 4.39 -3.53
C GLY A 236 -8.50 4.40 -3.44
N ALA A 237 -9.11 5.60 -3.52
CA ALA A 237 -10.57 5.76 -3.55
C ALA A 237 -11.23 4.96 -4.70
N PRO A 238 -12.54 4.67 -4.58
CA PRO A 238 -13.39 4.86 -3.41
C PRO A 238 -13.33 3.71 -2.42
N VAL A 239 -12.71 2.57 -2.80
CA VAL A 239 -12.59 1.37 -1.97
C VAL A 239 -11.24 0.70 -2.21
N ARG A 240 -10.60 0.33 -1.10
CA ARG A 240 -9.31 -0.33 -1.11
C ARG A 240 -9.19 -1.41 -0.04
N LEU A 241 -8.19 -2.27 -0.20
CA LEU A 241 -7.76 -3.20 0.83
C LEU A 241 -6.73 -2.54 1.76
N VAL A 242 -6.75 -2.90 3.05
CA VAL A 242 -5.66 -2.61 3.99
C VAL A 242 -5.36 -3.87 4.80
N VAL A 243 -4.12 -4.37 4.69
CA VAL A 243 -3.63 -5.56 5.39
C VAL A 243 -2.41 -5.13 6.22
N PRO A 244 -2.58 -4.84 7.52
CA PRO A 244 -1.58 -4.11 8.28
C PRO A 244 -0.28 -4.88 8.55
N TRP A 245 -0.28 -6.20 8.50
CA TRP A 245 0.91 -7.04 8.75
C TRP A 245 1.72 -7.38 7.49
N LYS A 246 1.20 -7.00 6.31
CA LYS A 246 1.87 -7.19 5.01
C LYS A 246 2.47 -5.90 4.50
N TYR A 247 3.46 -6.00 3.63
CA TYR A 247 3.95 -4.82 2.93
C TYR A 247 2.83 -4.12 2.15
N GLY A 248 2.89 -2.78 2.10
CA GLY A 248 1.81 -1.92 1.62
C GLY A 248 1.32 -2.22 0.20
N PHE A 249 2.15 -2.78 -0.67
CA PHE A 249 1.75 -3.12 -2.04
C PHE A 249 0.71 -4.25 -2.09
N LYS A 250 0.61 -5.10 -1.05
CA LYS A 250 -0.43 -6.11 -0.92
C LYS A 250 -1.85 -5.53 -0.75
N SER A 251 -1.95 -4.25 -0.46
CA SER A 251 -3.21 -3.54 -0.22
C SER A 251 -3.72 -2.89 -1.51
N ALA A 252 -4.38 -3.68 -2.36
CA ALA A 252 -4.96 -3.24 -3.63
C ALA A 252 -5.83 -1.99 -3.47
N LYS A 253 -5.73 -1.05 -4.42
CA LYS A 253 -6.41 0.25 -4.43
C LYS A 253 -7.45 0.31 -5.54
N SER A 254 -8.46 1.19 -5.38
CA SER A 254 -9.49 1.44 -6.40
C SER A 254 -10.03 0.13 -6.99
N ILE A 255 -10.48 -0.77 -6.09
CA ILE A 255 -10.87 -2.14 -6.43
C ILE A 255 -12.14 -2.11 -7.27
N VAL A 256 -12.12 -2.80 -8.42
CA VAL A 256 -13.29 -3.00 -9.30
C VAL A 256 -13.72 -4.45 -9.40
N LYS A 257 -12.85 -5.40 -8.97
CA LYS A 257 -13.19 -6.83 -8.99
C LYS A 257 -12.54 -7.57 -7.83
N ILE A 258 -13.29 -8.53 -7.27
CA ILE A 258 -12.83 -9.48 -6.27
C ILE A 258 -13.18 -10.87 -6.80
N ARG A 259 -12.18 -11.74 -7.01
CA ARG A 259 -12.36 -13.08 -7.55
C ARG A 259 -11.89 -14.14 -6.57
N PHE A 260 -12.71 -15.16 -6.35
CA PHE A 260 -12.36 -16.30 -5.52
C PHE A 260 -11.85 -17.44 -6.38
N THR A 261 -10.66 -17.98 -6.07
CA THR A 261 -9.97 -18.98 -6.87
C THR A 261 -9.49 -20.15 -6.02
N GLU A 262 -9.33 -21.33 -6.66
CA GLU A 262 -8.70 -22.49 -6.03
C GLU A 262 -7.17 -22.40 -6.11
N LYS A 263 -6.65 -21.94 -7.27
CA LYS A 263 -5.23 -21.79 -7.52
C LYS A 263 -4.74 -20.41 -7.09
N GLN A 264 -3.50 -20.33 -6.61
CA GLN A 264 -2.86 -19.07 -6.26
C GLN A 264 -2.78 -18.15 -7.49
N PRO A 265 -3.35 -16.93 -7.41
CA PRO A 265 -3.25 -15.96 -8.50
C PRO A 265 -1.83 -15.42 -8.66
N ALA A 266 -1.48 -15.06 -9.88
CA ALA A 266 -0.28 -14.29 -10.15
C ALA A 266 -0.53 -12.82 -9.82
N THR A 267 0.28 -12.22 -8.94
CA THR A 267 0.14 -10.82 -8.50
C THR A 267 1.07 -9.91 -9.29
N ALA A 268 0.77 -8.61 -9.33
CA ALA A 268 1.46 -7.65 -10.19
C ALA A 268 2.98 -7.62 -9.94
N TRP A 269 3.41 -7.41 -8.70
CA TRP A 269 4.83 -7.34 -8.37
C TRP A 269 5.52 -8.71 -8.42
N ASN A 270 4.83 -9.79 -8.05
CA ASN A 270 5.39 -11.13 -8.17
C ASN A 270 5.66 -11.50 -9.63
N LYS A 271 4.78 -11.10 -10.57
CA LYS A 271 5.04 -11.27 -12.01
C LYS A 271 6.20 -10.42 -12.50
N ALA A 272 6.33 -9.20 -12.02
CA ALA A 272 7.36 -8.27 -12.44
C ALA A 272 8.75 -8.66 -11.93
N ALA A 273 8.86 -9.13 -10.67
CA ALA A 273 10.13 -9.51 -10.05
C ALA A 273 9.91 -10.50 -8.89
N ALA A 274 9.68 -11.77 -9.19
CA ALA A 274 9.37 -12.81 -8.21
C ALA A 274 10.48 -13.05 -7.16
N ASN A 275 11.72 -12.71 -7.49
CA ASN A 275 12.86 -12.78 -6.58
C ASN A 275 12.95 -11.59 -5.58
N GLU A 276 12.16 -10.56 -5.80
CA GLU A 276 12.10 -9.37 -4.94
C GLU A 276 10.78 -9.28 -4.17
N TYR A 277 9.69 -9.76 -4.78
CA TYR A 277 8.31 -9.61 -4.28
C TYR A 277 7.60 -10.95 -4.25
N GLY A 278 7.61 -11.58 -3.10
CA GLY A 278 6.93 -12.86 -2.89
C GLY A 278 5.40 -12.70 -2.84
N PHE A 279 4.70 -13.84 -2.87
CA PHE A 279 3.24 -13.84 -2.80
C PHE A 279 2.72 -13.38 -1.44
N TYR A 280 3.31 -13.87 -0.36
CA TYR A 280 2.84 -13.55 0.99
C TYR A 280 3.19 -12.13 1.39
N SER A 281 4.40 -11.69 1.14
CA SER A 281 4.93 -10.36 1.43
C SER A 281 4.54 -9.84 2.81
N ASN A 282 4.67 -10.72 3.80
CA ASN A 282 4.54 -10.36 5.19
C ASN A 282 5.74 -9.49 5.60
N VAL A 283 5.50 -8.47 6.41
CA VAL A 283 6.60 -7.65 6.94
C VAL A 283 7.50 -8.53 7.79
N ASN A 284 8.75 -8.70 7.36
CA ASN A 284 9.73 -9.57 7.98
C ASN A 284 11.12 -8.92 7.96
N GLN A 285 11.63 -8.53 9.13
CA GLN A 285 12.94 -7.90 9.27
C GLN A 285 14.13 -8.85 9.05
N LEU A 286 13.85 -10.16 8.94
CA LEU A 286 14.88 -11.20 8.73
C LEU A 286 15.05 -11.58 7.26
N VAL A 287 14.23 -11.02 6.37
CA VAL A 287 14.29 -11.24 4.93
C VAL A 287 14.49 -9.90 4.24
N ASP A 288 15.73 -9.62 3.87
CA ASP A 288 16.08 -8.40 3.17
C ASP A 288 15.57 -8.41 1.72
N HIS A 289 15.24 -7.23 1.22
CA HIS A 289 15.06 -7.03 -0.20
C HIS A 289 16.43 -7.13 -0.90
N PRO A 290 16.57 -7.68 -2.11
CA PRO A 290 17.87 -7.82 -2.77
C PRO A 290 18.69 -6.52 -2.89
N ARG A 291 18.02 -5.37 -2.82
CA ARG A 291 18.63 -4.04 -3.00
C ARG A 291 18.79 -3.23 -1.70
N TRP A 292 18.12 -3.59 -0.61
CA TRP A 292 18.21 -2.89 0.69
C TRP A 292 17.78 -3.78 1.86
N SER A 293 18.17 -3.39 3.06
CA SER A 293 17.82 -4.11 4.29
C SER A 293 16.40 -3.77 4.75
N GLN A 294 15.71 -4.78 5.27
CA GLN A 294 14.40 -4.65 5.89
C GLN A 294 14.46 -4.55 7.43
N ALA A 295 15.67 -4.56 8.01
CA ALA A 295 15.86 -4.55 9.46
C ALA A 295 15.34 -3.28 10.15
N THR A 296 15.31 -2.16 9.43
CA THR A 296 14.87 -0.86 9.96
C THR A 296 13.94 -0.15 9.01
N GLU A 297 13.20 0.84 9.54
CA GLU A 297 12.26 1.65 8.79
C GLU A 297 12.34 3.14 9.16
N ARG A 298 12.00 4.01 8.21
CA ARG A 298 11.83 5.43 8.41
C ARG A 298 10.35 5.76 8.57
N ARG A 299 9.97 6.43 9.65
CA ARG A 299 8.60 6.91 9.84
C ARG A 299 8.40 8.22 9.08
N ILE A 300 7.44 8.24 8.15
CA ILE A 300 7.08 9.45 7.40
C ILE A 300 6.49 10.50 8.36
N GLY A 301 6.89 11.75 8.19
CA GLY A 301 6.51 12.87 9.05
C GLY A 301 7.35 13.00 10.33
N GLU A 302 8.35 12.15 10.52
CA GLU A 302 9.38 12.29 11.56
C GLU A 302 10.73 12.63 10.92
N ASP A 303 10.70 13.41 9.85
CA ASP A 303 11.87 13.83 9.10
C ASP A 303 12.58 14.99 9.81
N GLY A 304 13.92 14.90 9.92
CA GLY A 304 14.76 15.95 10.50
C GLY A 304 16.22 15.48 10.56
N LEU A 305 17.13 16.39 10.87
CA LEU A 305 18.56 16.10 11.01
C LEU A 305 18.87 14.95 11.99
N PHE A 306 17.94 14.66 12.92
CA PHE A 306 18.06 13.62 13.94
C PHE A 306 17.00 12.53 13.82
N ALA A 307 16.31 12.42 12.67
CA ALA A 307 15.31 11.37 12.44
C ALA A 307 15.97 9.99 12.58
N LYS A 308 15.58 9.23 13.60
CA LYS A 308 16.12 7.89 13.87
C LYS A 308 15.31 6.86 13.11
N LYS A 309 15.99 5.95 12.41
CA LYS A 309 15.35 4.73 11.92
C LYS A 309 14.85 3.90 13.10
N ARG A 310 13.68 3.30 12.94
CA ARG A 310 13.07 2.36 13.89
C ARG A 310 13.42 0.94 13.49
N LYS A 311 13.45 0.01 14.45
CA LYS A 311 13.51 -1.42 14.13
C LYS A 311 12.19 -1.84 13.48
N THR A 312 12.27 -2.55 12.37
CA THR A 312 11.10 -3.20 11.77
C THR A 312 10.62 -4.32 12.68
N LEU A 313 9.32 -4.43 12.89
CA LEU A 313 8.71 -5.47 13.70
C LEU A 313 8.19 -6.61 12.81
N MET A 314 8.33 -7.86 13.26
CA MET A 314 7.75 -9.01 12.60
C MET A 314 6.24 -8.80 12.41
N PHE A 315 5.75 -9.12 11.20
CA PHE A 315 4.35 -8.84 10.83
C PHE A 315 3.92 -7.39 11.12
N ASN A 316 4.86 -6.43 11.00
CA ASN A 316 4.62 -5.02 11.30
C ASN A 316 4.10 -4.78 12.75
N GLY A 317 4.44 -5.67 13.68
CA GLY A 317 4.02 -5.63 15.08
C GLY A 317 2.64 -6.24 15.34
N TYR A 318 2.10 -7.03 14.40
CA TYR A 318 0.84 -7.77 14.56
C TYR A 318 1.04 -9.26 14.79
N GLU A 319 2.24 -9.69 15.19
CA GLU A 319 2.59 -11.11 15.38
C GLU A 319 1.63 -11.85 16.30
N ALA A 320 1.22 -11.22 17.40
CA ALA A 320 0.29 -11.81 18.36
C ALA A 320 -1.10 -12.12 17.75
N GLN A 321 -1.51 -11.38 16.73
CA GLN A 321 -2.81 -11.53 16.05
C GLN A 321 -2.74 -12.50 14.87
N VAL A 322 -1.63 -12.48 14.11
CA VAL A 322 -1.57 -13.15 12.81
C VAL A 322 -0.53 -14.26 12.71
N GLY A 323 0.39 -14.35 13.67
CA GLY A 323 1.48 -15.34 13.62
C GLY A 323 0.99 -16.78 13.43
N GLN A 324 -0.15 -17.12 14.02
CA GLN A 324 -0.75 -18.45 13.93
C GLN A 324 -1.16 -18.84 12.50
N LEU A 325 -1.50 -17.86 11.62
CA LEU A 325 -1.80 -18.13 10.20
C LEU A 325 -0.61 -18.74 9.45
N TYR A 326 0.59 -18.55 9.96
CA TYR A 326 1.85 -18.93 9.32
C TYR A 326 2.62 -19.98 10.15
N ALA A 327 1.99 -20.60 11.14
CA ALA A 327 2.61 -21.63 11.97
C ALA A 327 3.11 -22.79 11.10
N GLY A 328 4.38 -23.16 11.26
CA GLY A 328 5.03 -24.20 10.46
C GLY A 328 5.47 -23.79 9.04
N MET A 329 5.23 -22.54 8.65
CA MET A 329 5.70 -22.03 7.34
C MET A 329 7.13 -21.48 7.46
N ASP A 330 7.99 -21.84 6.51
CA ASP A 330 9.27 -21.19 6.34
C ASP A 330 9.05 -19.79 5.75
N LEU A 331 9.17 -18.76 6.59
CA LEU A 331 8.93 -17.36 6.20
C LEU A 331 10.06 -16.76 5.37
N LYS A 332 11.20 -17.44 5.20
CA LYS A 332 12.25 -17.03 4.25
C LYS A 332 11.97 -17.54 2.85
N ALA A 333 11.53 -18.79 2.75
CA ALA A 333 11.15 -19.37 1.47
C ALA A 333 9.80 -18.83 0.96
N ASN A 334 8.92 -18.39 1.88
CA ASN A 334 7.59 -17.88 1.59
C ASN A 334 7.48 -16.38 2.00
N PHE A 335 8.31 -15.57 1.37
CA PHE A 335 8.30 -14.12 1.59
C PHE A 335 7.28 -13.37 0.73
#